data_f727e08e1cab57455b2d6f948cb223e7
#
_entry.id   f727e08e1cab57455b2d6f948cb223e7
#
_cell.length_a   1.000
_cell.length_b   1.000
_cell.length_c   1.000
_cell.angle_alpha   90.00
_cell.angle_beta   90.00
_cell.angle_gamma   90.00
#
_symmetry.space_group_name_H-M   'P 1'
#
loop_
_entity.id
_entity.type
_entity.pdbx_description
1 polymer ?
#
loop_
_entity_poly.entity_id
_entity_poly.type
_entity_poly.pdbx_seq_one_letter_code
_entity_poly.pdbx_strand_id
1 'polypeptide(L)'
;MSACGSVGAIDFSRAERERHEVFDLILDLRAEPAFVQHDPPLGYFFPGPTTQARIRAGLELVRFTGEFDKPRFFRYQERLCAHSRNRIEGCRQCIDVCSTGAIAADGDRIRVEPHLCLGCGGCATVCPSGALSHAYPSPVEIGRRLRIGLKAFRDAGGRDALVLFHDGGRG
;
A
#
# COMPACT_ATOMS: atom_id res chain seq x y z
N MET A 1 -16.48 23.03 14.80
CA MET A 1 -16.83 21.60 14.97
C MET A 1 -17.76 21.25 13.82
N SER A 2 -17.19 20.91 12.68
CA SER A 2 -17.96 20.48 11.51
C SER A 2 -18.26 19.00 11.63
N ALA A 3 -19.53 18.64 11.47
CA ALA A 3 -20.00 17.28 11.51
C ALA A 3 -19.28 16.45 10.44
N CYS A 4 -18.64 15.38 10.86
CA CYS A 4 -18.12 14.33 9.97
C CYS A 4 -19.35 13.72 9.26
N GLY A 5 -19.61 14.19 8.05
CA GLY A 5 -20.58 13.57 7.16
C GLY A 5 -20.08 12.21 6.72
N SER A 6 -21.00 11.32 6.42
CA SER A 6 -20.87 9.96 5.92
C SER A 6 -19.49 9.57 5.40
N VAL A 7 -18.97 8.47 5.93
CA VAL A 7 -17.67 7.89 5.60
C VAL A 7 -17.58 7.57 4.09
N GLY A 8 -17.30 8.60 3.30
CA GLY A 8 -16.69 8.43 1.98
C GLY A 8 -15.21 8.18 2.19
N ALA A 9 -14.59 7.44 1.31
CA ALA A 9 -13.15 7.26 1.32
C ALA A 9 -12.48 8.63 1.50
N ILE A 10 -11.59 8.76 2.49
CA ILE A 10 -10.79 9.98 2.66
C ILE A 10 -9.82 9.99 1.48
N ASP A 11 -10.13 10.81 0.48
CA ASP A 11 -9.25 11.00 -0.68
C ASP A 11 -8.21 12.07 -0.35
N PHE A 12 -7.09 11.63 0.21
CA PHE A 12 -5.97 12.51 0.50
C PHE A 12 -5.41 13.19 -0.76
N SER A 13 -5.50 12.53 -1.93
CA SER A 13 -5.04 13.11 -3.19
C SER A 13 -5.95 14.26 -3.65
N ARG A 14 -7.21 14.18 -3.33
CA ARG A 14 -8.19 15.24 -3.60
C ARG A 14 -7.97 16.43 -2.68
N ALA A 15 -7.73 16.18 -1.39
CA ALA A 15 -7.42 17.23 -0.42
C ALA A 15 -6.18 18.03 -0.84
N GLU A 16 -5.12 17.37 -1.31
CA GLU A 16 -3.92 18.02 -1.83
C GLU A 16 -4.21 18.90 -3.06
N ARG A 17 -5.02 18.41 -4.00
CA ARG A 17 -5.39 19.17 -5.22
C ARG A 17 -6.29 20.36 -4.93
N GLU A 18 -7.18 20.27 -3.96
CA GLU A 18 -8.13 21.31 -3.60
C GLU A 18 -7.58 22.28 -2.54
N ARG A 19 -6.28 22.18 -2.17
CA ARG A 19 -5.64 22.95 -1.09
C ARG A 19 -6.35 22.90 0.25
N HIS A 20 -7.01 21.81 0.55
CA HIS A 20 -7.51 21.54 1.89
C HIS A 20 -6.35 21.17 2.81
N GLU A 21 -6.54 21.36 4.10
CA GLU A 21 -5.57 20.92 5.10
C GLU A 21 -5.33 19.42 4.96
N VAL A 22 -4.07 19.05 4.73
CA VAL A 22 -3.62 17.65 4.62
C VAL A 22 -3.09 17.25 5.99
N PHE A 23 -3.56 16.11 6.49
CA PHE A 23 -3.10 15.56 7.76
C PHE A 23 -2.19 14.37 7.48
N ASP A 24 -0.98 14.41 8.01
CA ASP A 24 -0.02 13.31 7.92
C ASP A 24 -0.41 12.16 8.84
N LEU A 25 -1.05 12.47 9.97
CA LEU A 25 -1.44 11.50 10.99
C LEU A 25 -2.91 11.69 11.38
N ILE A 26 -3.64 10.59 11.46
CA ILE A 26 -5.04 10.55 11.89
C ILE A 26 -5.18 9.56 13.04
N LEU A 27 -5.63 10.04 14.19
CA LEU A 27 -6.04 9.19 15.31
C LEU A 27 -7.56 9.07 15.32
N ASP A 28 -8.06 7.90 14.95
CA ASP A 28 -9.49 7.62 14.94
C ASP A 28 -9.94 7.07 16.30
N LEU A 29 -10.70 7.88 17.03
CA LEU A 29 -11.22 7.55 18.36
C LEU A 29 -12.66 7.07 18.35
N ARG A 30 -13.23 6.79 17.17
CA ARG A 30 -14.60 6.30 17.04
C ARG A 30 -14.76 4.90 17.62
N ALA A 31 -16.01 4.44 17.71
CA ALA A 31 -16.32 3.08 18.15
C ALA A 31 -15.89 2.04 17.10
N GLU A 32 -16.02 2.39 15.82
CA GLU A 32 -15.65 1.57 14.68
C GLU A 32 -14.65 2.30 13.77
N PRO A 33 -13.70 1.58 13.13
CA PRO A 33 -12.70 2.22 12.29
C PRO A 33 -13.32 2.83 11.03
N ALA A 34 -12.71 3.91 10.52
CA ALA A 34 -13.06 4.46 9.22
C ALA A 34 -12.72 3.52 8.07
N PHE A 35 -11.64 2.76 8.25
CA PHE A 35 -11.14 1.82 7.27
C PHE A 35 -11.29 0.41 7.81
N VAL A 36 -12.10 -0.40 7.13
CA VAL A 36 -12.39 -1.80 7.50
C VAL A 36 -11.39 -2.76 6.82
N GLN A 37 -10.53 -2.23 5.95
CA GLN A 37 -9.54 -3.00 5.21
C GLN A 37 -8.45 -3.53 6.14
N HIS A 38 -7.87 -4.66 5.75
CA HIS A 38 -6.81 -5.33 6.48
C HIS A 38 -5.61 -4.41 6.75
N ASP A 39 -5.25 -3.57 5.77
CA ASP A 39 -4.18 -2.59 5.89
C ASP A 39 -4.74 -1.17 5.71
N PRO A 40 -4.89 -0.40 6.78
CA PRO A 40 -5.32 0.98 6.70
C PRO A 40 -4.24 1.88 6.07
N PRO A 41 -4.59 3.07 5.57
CA PRO A 41 -3.62 4.02 5.04
C PRO A 41 -2.51 4.36 6.04
N LEU A 42 -1.31 4.64 5.53
CA LEU A 42 -0.20 5.12 6.35
C LEU A 42 -0.61 6.39 7.10
N GLY A 43 -0.23 6.46 8.38
CA GLY A 43 -0.61 7.58 9.24
C GLY A 43 -1.99 7.46 9.89
N TYR A 44 -2.77 6.44 9.56
CA TYR A 44 -4.05 6.19 10.21
C TYR A 44 -3.87 5.23 11.39
N PHE A 45 -4.37 5.64 12.57
CA PHE A 45 -4.32 4.87 13.80
C PHE A 45 -5.72 4.70 14.37
N PHE A 46 -6.12 3.47 14.55
CA PHE A 46 -7.36 3.09 15.23
C PHE A 46 -7.03 2.21 16.45
N PRO A 47 -6.92 2.79 17.65
CA PRO A 47 -6.56 2.05 18.86
C PRO A 47 -7.72 1.21 19.42
N GLY A 48 -8.94 1.39 18.92
CA GLY A 48 -10.12 0.77 19.49
C GLY A 48 -10.66 1.49 20.73
N PRO A 49 -11.61 0.88 21.46
CA PRO A 49 -12.40 1.57 22.49
C PRO A 49 -11.69 1.70 23.85
N THR A 50 -10.60 0.96 24.11
CA THR A 50 -9.99 0.93 25.43
C THR A 50 -9.11 2.15 25.70
N THR A 51 -9.23 2.74 26.90
CA THR A 51 -8.42 3.90 27.32
C THR A 51 -6.91 3.61 27.23
N GLN A 52 -6.49 2.40 27.63
CA GLN A 52 -5.09 2.02 27.60
C GLN A 52 -4.54 2.00 26.16
N ALA A 53 -5.29 1.45 25.21
CA ALA A 53 -4.89 1.41 23.79
C ALA A 53 -4.82 2.83 23.21
N ARG A 54 -5.75 3.71 23.58
CA ARG A 54 -5.76 5.12 23.14
C ARG A 54 -4.55 5.90 23.66
N ILE A 55 -4.19 5.70 24.95
CA ILE A 55 -2.99 6.30 25.52
C ILE A 55 -1.73 5.79 24.80
N ARG A 56 -1.63 4.47 24.56
CA ARG A 56 -0.50 3.87 23.83
C ARG A 56 -0.37 4.46 22.43
N ALA A 57 -1.46 4.53 21.67
CA ALA A 57 -1.47 5.13 20.35
C ALA A 57 -1.04 6.60 20.36
N GLY A 58 -1.47 7.38 21.35
CA GLY A 58 -1.02 8.76 21.53
C GLY A 58 0.48 8.87 21.78
N LEU A 59 1.04 7.99 22.61
CA LEU A 59 2.48 7.93 22.86
C LEU A 59 3.28 7.50 21.63
N GLU A 60 2.74 6.61 20.81
CA GLU A 60 3.34 6.22 19.53
C GLU A 60 3.35 7.39 18.55
N LEU A 61 2.22 8.10 18.41
CA LEU A 61 2.09 9.24 17.49
C LEU A 61 3.11 10.35 17.76
N VAL A 62 3.45 10.62 19.02
CA VAL A 62 4.48 11.62 19.38
C VAL A 62 5.85 11.26 18.82
N ARG A 63 6.11 9.99 18.48
CA ARG A 63 7.38 9.52 17.92
C ARG A 63 7.46 9.70 16.40
N PHE A 64 6.34 9.96 15.72
CA PHE A 64 6.29 10.22 14.30
C PHE A 64 6.59 11.70 14.01
N THR A 65 7.86 12.07 14.18
CA THR A 65 8.38 13.40 13.88
C THR A 65 9.48 13.32 12.83
N GLY A 66 9.50 14.28 11.90
CA GLY A 66 10.47 14.33 10.80
C GLY A 66 9.89 13.85 9.46
N GLU A 67 10.72 13.90 8.42
CA GLU A 67 10.38 13.43 7.09
C GLU A 67 10.79 11.95 6.93
N PHE A 68 9.96 11.17 6.24
CA PHE A 68 10.31 9.83 5.81
C PHE A 68 9.89 9.58 4.36
N ASP A 69 10.76 8.95 3.61
CA ASP A 69 10.48 8.57 2.23
C ASP A 69 9.64 7.29 2.17
N LYS A 70 8.45 7.40 1.60
CA LYS A 70 7.63 6.24 1.29
C LYS A 70 8.15 5.55 0.04
N PRO A 71 8.50 4.25 0.10
CA PRO A 71 8.93 3.54 -1.09
C PRO A 71 7.84 3.52 -2.16
N ARG A 72 8.24 3.68 -3.41
CA ARG A 72 7.34 3.45 -4.53
C ARG A 72 7.21 1.95 -4.79
N PHE A 73 6.09 1.37 -4.37
CA PHE A 73 5.87 -0.07 -4.40
C PHE A 73 5.55 -0.64 -5.78
N PHE A 74 5.25 0.20 -6.77
CA PHE A 74 4.82 -0.23 -8.10
C PHE A 74 5.69 0.38 -9.20
N ARG A 75 5.77 -0.34 -10.32
CA ARG A 75 6.27 0.14 -11.61
C ARG A 75 5.14 0.01 -12.61
N TYR A 76 4.82 1.09 -13.31
CA TYR A 76 3.85 1.11 -14.38
C TYR A 76 4.51 1.35 -15.73
N GLN A 77 4.19 0.51 -16.71
CA GLN A 77 4.65 0.60 -18.08
C GLN A 77 3.44 0.80 -19.00
N GLU A 78 3.13 2.05 -19.32
CA GLU A 78 1.96 2.44 -20.11
C GLU A 78 1.87 1.68 -21.44
N ARG A 79 2.98 1.50 -22.14
CA ARG A 79 3.04 0.82 -23.42
C ARG A 79 2.52 -0.63 -23.39
N LEU A 80 2.55 -1.27 -22.25
CA LEU A 80 2.06 -2.63 -22.07
C LEU A 80 0.61 -2.67 -21.56
N CYS A 81 0.07 -1.53 -21.14
CA CYS A 81 -1.22 -1.46 -20.50
C CYS A 81 -2.37 -1.75 -21.47
N ALA A 82 -3.19 -2.74 -21.18
CA ALA A 82 -4.36 -3.07 -21.99
C ALA A 82 -5.49 -2.02 -21.86
N HIS A 83 -5.45 -1.17 -20.83
CA HIS A 83 -6.35 -0.02 -20.69
C HIS A 83 -6.06 1.04 -21.75
N SER A 84 -4.77 1.19 -22.14
CA SER A 84 -4.29 2.27 -23.02
C SER A 84 -4.45 1.99 -24.52
N ARG A 85 -4.79 0.78 -24.92
CA ARG A 85 -4.59 0.38 -26.34
C ARG A 85 -5.70 0.77 -27.31
N ASN A 86 -6.91 1.04 -26.84
CA ASN A 86 -8.06 1.08 -27.78
C ASN A 86 -8.96 2.30 -27.68
N ARG A 87 -8.62 3.34 -26.91
CA ARG A 87 -9.51 4.51 -26.65
C ARG A 87 -10.94 4.15 -26.21
N ILE A 88 -11.15 2.91 -25.84
CA ILE A 88 -12.37 2.37 -25.25
C ILE A 88 -12.02 2.03 -23.82
N GLU A 89 -12.97 2.10 -22.89
CA GLU A 89 -12.76 1.61 -21.53
C GLU A 89 -12.19 0.18 -21.58
N GLY A 90 -10.87 0.10 -21.39
CA GLY A 90 -10.14 -1.15 -21.51
C GLY A 90 -10.13 -1.94 -20.21
N CYS A 91 -9.04 -2.69 -20.00
CA CYS A 91 -8.86 -3.49 -18.79
C CYS A 91 -8.91 -2.63 -17.51
N ARG A 92 -9.73 -3.01 -16.54
CA ARG A 92 -9.90 -2.33 -15.24
C ARG A 92 -9.44 -3.15 -14.04
N GLN A 93 -8.93 -4.35 -14.23
CA GLN A 93 -8.65 -5.32 -13.17
C GLN A 93 -7.81 -4.72 -12.02
N CYS A 94 -6.81 -3.91 -12.33
CA CYS A 94 -5.98 -3.27 -11.30
C CYS A 94 -6.72 -2.17 -10.53
N ILE A 95 -7.67 -1.48 -11.17
CA ILE A 95 -8.52 -0.47 -10.52
C ILE A 95 -9.46 -1.18 -9.55
N ASP A 96 -10.12 -2.23 -10.01
CA ASP A 96 -11.17 -2.94 -9.26
C ASP A 96 -10.60 -3.70 -8.05
N VAL A 97 -9.36 -4.21 -8.15
CA VAL A 97 -8.70 -4.91 -7.03
C VAL A 97 -8.09 -3.98 -5.98
N CYS A 98 -7.91 -2.70 -6.31
CA CYS A 98 -7.24 -1.76 -5.41
C CYS A 98 -8.12 -1.36 -4.23
N SER A 99 -7.91 -1.99 -3.08
CA SER A 99 -8.68 -1.75 -1.86
C SER A 99 -8.59 -0.32 -1.32
N THR A 100 -7.50 0.39 -1.63
CA THR A 100 -7.28 1.78 -1.19
C THR A 100 -7.72 2.83 -2.20
N GLY A 101 -8.19 2.40 -3.39
CA GLY A 101 -8.51 3.33 -4.46
C GLY A 101 -7.32 4.11 -5.02
N ALA A 102 -6.09 3.62 -4.78
CA ALA A 102 -4.87 4.27 -5.27
C ALA A 102 -4.74 4.27 -6.79
N ILE A 103 -5.55 3.49 -7.51
CA ILE A 103 -5.49 3.38 -8.97
C ILE A 103 -6.79 3.91 -9.57
N ALA A 104 -6.66 4.85 -10.48
CA ALA A 104 -7.80 5.42 -11.20
C ALA A 104 -7.54 5.44 -12.70
N ALA A 105 -8.61 5.43 -13.50
CA ALA A 105 -8.54 5.71 -14.93
C ALA A 105 -8.20 7.19 -15.15
N ASP A 106 -7.33 7.45 -16.12
CA ASP A 106 -6.93 8.79 -16.53
C ASP A 106 -6.89 8.84 -18.07
N GLY A 107 -8.05 8.96 -18.68
CA GLY A 107 -8.23 8.84 -20.11
C GLY A 107 -7.82 7.45 -20.63
N ASP A 108 -6.88 7.43 -21.56
CA ASP A 108 -6.37 6.20 -22.18
C ASP A 108 -5.34 5.45 -21.31
N ARG A 109 -5.09 5.88 -20.08
CA ARG A 109 -4.11 5.29 -19.17
C ARG A 109 -4.67 5.16 -17.75
N ILE A 110 -3.94 4.46 -16.91
CA ILE A 110 -4.18 4.48 -15.48
C ILE A 110 -3.23 5.45 -14.78
N ARG A 111 -3.71 6.06 -13.73
CA ARG A 111 -2.91 6.82 -12.79
C ARG A 111 -2.86 6.07 -11.47
N VAL A 112 -1.68 5.98 -10.90
CA VAL A 112 -1.48 5.39 -9.55
C VAL A 112 -1.02 6.49 -8.62
N GLU A 113 -1.74 6.67 -7.50
CA GLU A 113 -1.39 7.60 -6.46
C GLU A 113 -0.45 6.93 -5.44
N PRO A 114 0.85 7.32 -5.40
CA PRO A 114 1.82 6.66 -4.53
C PRO A 114 1.50 6.78 -3.04
N HIS A 115 0.89 7.90 -2.63
CA HIS A 115 0.55 8.15 -1.23
C HIS A 115 -0.55 7.21 -0.72
N LEU A 116 -1.49 6.84 -1.57
CA LEU A 116 -2.56 5.90 -1.24
C LEU A 116 -2.11 4.43 -1.39
N CYS A 117 -1.04 4.17 -2.13
CA CYS A 117 -0.57 2.80 -2.38
C CYS A 117 0.02 2.17 -1.12
N LEU A 118 -0.54 1.05 -0.66
CA LEU A 118 -0.04 0.29 0.50
C LEU A 118 1.04 -0.75 0.17
N GLY A 119 1.33 -0.95 -1.12
CA GLY A 119 2.34 -1.94 -1.51
C GLY A 119 1.87 -3.40 -1.45
N CYS A 120 0.57 -3.66 -1.37
CA CYS A 120 0.02 -5.02 -1.26
C CYS A 120 0.29 -5.93 -2.48
N GLY A 121 0.64 -5.36 -3.64
CA GLY A 121 0.97 -6.11 -4.85
C GLY A 121 -0.25 -6.66 -5.63
N GLY A 122 -1.47 -6.53 -5.14
CA GLY A 122 -2.68 -7.04 -5.79
C GLY A 122 -2.83 -6.61 -7.24
N CYS A 123 -2.54 -5.35 -7.56
CA CYS A 123 -2.59 -4.84 -8.93
C CYS A 123 -1.58 -5.52 -9.87
N ALA A 124 -0.42 -5.94 -9.35
CA ALA A 124 0.59 -6.64 -10.15
C ALA A 124 0.17 -8.10 -10.43
N THR A 125 -0.53 -8.75 -9.50
CA THR A 125 -0.98 -10.14 -9.67
C THR A 125 -2.12 -10.27 -10.69
N VAL A 126 -3.02 -9.28 -10.77
CA VAL A 126 -4.16 -9.32 -11.71
C VAL A 126 -3.85 -8.69 -13.06
N CYS A 127 -2.69 -8.07 -13.27
CA CYS A 127 -2.36 -7.41 -14.52
C CYS A 127 -2.02 -8.42 -15.63
N PRO A 128 -2.89 -8.62 -16.63
CA PRO A 128 -2.69 -9.68 -17.65
C PRO A 128 -1.54 -9.37 -18.60
N SER A 129 -1.17 -8.09 -18.73
CA SER A 129 -0.12 -7.64 -19.65
C SER A 129 1.23 -7.39 -18.95
N GLY A 130 1.28 -7.51 -17.61
CA GLY A 130 2.46 -7.17 -16.84
C GLY A 130 2.83 -5.68 -16.84
N ALA A 131 1.90 -4.82 -17.27
CA ALA A 131 2.09 -3.36 -17.26
C ALA A 131 2.31 -2.80 -15.85
N LEU A 132 1.66 -3.40 -14.85
CA LEU A 132 1.92 -3.14 -13.44
C LEU A 132 2.75 -4.27 -12.84
N SER A 133 3.81 -3.92 -12.16
CA SER A 133 4.67 -4.86 -11.45
C SER A 133 5.07 -4.30 -10.08
N HIS A 134 5.35 -5.20 -9.14
CA HIS A 134 5.84 -4.81 -7.81
C HIS A 134 7.28 -4.31 -7.91
N ALA A 135 7.57 -3.17 -7.28
CA ALA A 135 8.87 -2.51 -7.42
C ALA A 135 9.72 -2.53 -6.14
N TYR A 136 9.09 -2.68 -4.96
CA TYR A 136 9.82 -2.64 -3.69
C TYR A 136 9.22 -3.59 -2.64
N PRO A 137 10.01 -4.56 -2.16
CA PRO A 137 11.30 -4.94 -2.73
C PRO A 137 11.16 -5.52 -4.14
N SER A 138 12.14 -5.28 -5.00
CA SER A 138 12.07 -5.84 -6.37
C SER A 138 12.29 -7.36 -6.35
N PRO A 139 11.70 -8.12 -7.29
CA PRO A 139 11.95 -9.56 -7.40
C PRO A 139 13.42 -9.91 -7.55
N VAL A 140 14.20 -9.05 -8.22
CA VAL A 140 15.65 -9.20 -8.37
C VAL A 140 16.36 -9.09 -7.02
N GLU A 141 15.97 -8.12 -6.20
CA GLU A 141 16.55 -7.94 -4.87
C GLU A 141 16.20 -9.10 -3.93
N ILE A 142 14.96 -9.57 -3.96
CA ILE A 142 14.53 -10.76 -3.20
C ILE A 142 15.38 -11.96 -3.62
N GLY A 143 15.48 -12.21 -4.91
CA GLY A 143 16.30 -13.31 -5.44
C GLY A 143 17.79 -13.20 -5.06
N ARG A 144 18.33 -11.98 -5.03
CA ARG A 144 19.71 -11.73 -4.58
C ARG A 144 19.89 -12.05 -3.10
N ARG A 145 18.98 -11.60 -2.24
CA ARG A 145 19.02 -11.87 -0.79
C ARG A 145 18.90 -13.37 -0.50
N LEU A 146 17.96 -14.07 -1.16
CA LEU A 146 17.82 -15.52 -1.03
C LEU A 146 19.10 -16.25 -1.45
N ARG A 147 19.71 -15.86 -2.57
CA ARG A 147 20.96 -16.46 -3.05
C ARG A 147 22.10 -16.28 -2.06
N ILE A 148 22.24 -15.07 -1.50
CA ILE A 148 23.28 -14.79 -0.49
C ILE A 148 23.05 -15.64 0.76
N GLY A 149 21.81 -15.69 1.27
CA GLY A 149 21.47 -16.48 2.45
C GLY A 149 21.72 -17.97 2.25
N LEU A 150 21.28 -18.54 1.11
CA LEU A 150 21.48 -19.95 0.79
C LEU A 150 22.97 -20.28 0.55
N LYS A 151 23.73 -19.35 -0.02
CA LYS A 151 25.17 -19.53 -0.17
C LYS A 151 25.86 -19.56 1.18
N ALA A 152 25.60 -18.59 2.05
CA ALA A 152 26.17 -18.55 3.39
C ALA A 152 25.83 -19.81 4.21
N PHE A 153 24.58 -20.30 4.09
CA PHE A 153 24.15 -21.55 4.73
C PHE A 153 24.97 -22.75 4.24
N ARG A 154 25.20 -22.89 2.93
CA ARG A 154 26.01 -23.96 2.35
C ARG A 154 27.48 -23.86 2.74
N ASP A 155 28.04 -22.66 2.71
CA ASP A 155 29.44 -22.40 3.10
C ASP A 155 29.68 -22.76 4.58
N ALA A 156 28.63 -22.63 5.42
CA ALA A 156 28.65 -23.07 6.81
C ALA A 156 28.39 -24.58 7.03
N GLY A 157 28.34 -25.39 5.94
CA GLY A 157 28.12 -26.83 6.01
C GLY A 157 26.66 -27.29 5.98
N GLY A 158 25.70 -26.40 5.77
CA GLY A 158 24.29 -26.75 5.64
C GLY A 158 24.00 -27.52 4.35
N ARG A 159 23.17 -28.59 4.45
CA ARG A 159 22.84 -29.47 3.32
C ARG A 159 21.44 -29.20 2.77
N ASP A 160 20.45 -29.09 3.66
CA ASP A 160 19.05 -28.96 3.30
C ASP A 160 18.52 -27.62 3.78
N ALA A 161 17.87 -26.88 2.89
CA ALA A 161 17.25 -25.60 3.19
C ALA A 161 15.81 -25.57 2.71
N LEU A 162 14.91 -25.14 3.60
CA LEU A 162 13.51 -24.83 3.27
C LEU A 162 13.32 -23.31 3.25
N VAL A 163 12.76 -22.81 2.17
CA VAL A 163 12.40 -21.39 2.05
C VAL A 163 10.88 -21.28 2.25
N LEU A 164 10.47 -20.65 3.34
CA LEU A 164 9.08 -20.40 3.65
C LEU A 164 8.74 -18.94 3.34
N PHE A 165 7.75 -18.73 2.48
CA PHE A 165 7.17 -17.41 2.25
C PHE A 165 5.95 -17.25 3.16
N HIS A 166 5.97 -16.23 4.00
CA HIS A 166 4.87 -15.90 4.91
C HIS A 166 4.73 -14.38 5.03
N ASP A 167 3.57 -13.91 5.42
CA ASP A 167 3.26 -12.49 5.57
C ASP A 167 3.74 -11.86 6.91
N GLY A 168 4.37 -12.65 7.78
CA GLY A 168 4.91 -12.19 9.05
C GLY A 168 3.87 -11.92 10.14
N GLY A 169 2.62 -11.95 9.80
CA GLY A 169 1.56 -11.59 10.71
C GLY A 169 0.47 -12.64 10.81
N ARG A 170 0.55 -13.57 11.71
CA ARG A 170 -0.50 -14.55 12.08
C ARG A 170 -0.42 -15.87 11.31
N GLY A 171 0.36 -16.79 11.85
CA GLY A 171 0.03 -18.21 11.77
C GLY A 171 -0.85 -18.56 12.94
#